data_4e5e78da943a88483a8e3417e66abc13
#
_entry.id   4e5e78da943a88483a8e3417e66abc13
#
_cell.length_a   1.000
_cell.length_b   1.000
_cell.length_c   1.000
_cell.angle_alpha   90.00
_cell.angle_beta   90.00
_cell.angle_gamma   90.00
#
_symmetry.space_group_name_H-M   'P 1'
#
loop_
_entity.id
_entity.type
_entity.pdbx_description
1 polymer ?
#
loop_
_entity_poly.entity_id
_entity_poly.type
_entity_poly.pdbx_seq_one_letter_code
_entity_poly.pdbx_strand_id
1 'polypeptide(L)'
;MTALFWGIVLRDLRLALRHGADTLGAVLFFIVTATLFPLALGPSPALLRHMAPGILWVCALLAALLPLDRLFGAELEDGSLDQLLLLGLPPALVALAKMTAHWLTTGVPLLLAAIPLATMLGLPASTLPVLLGGLFLGSVVLSLIGGMGASIVLGARRGGVLLPLLTLPLATPALIFGAAAIDAATTGLPFKPDLELLGAFVAAALPLCPLAAGAGLRAAAE
;
A
#
# COMPACT_ATOMS: atom_id res chain seq x y z
N MET A 1 -11.63 16.73 17.13
CA MET A 1 -10.79 15.60 16.69
C MET A 1 -10.98 15.26 15.21
N THR A 2 -12.19 15.03 14.72
CA THR A 2 -12.45 14.71 13.31
C THR A 2 -11.96 15.78 12.32
N ALA A 3 -12.18 17.07 12.61
CA ALA A 3 -11.72 18.18 11.76
C ALA A 3 -10.19 18.25 11.63
N LEU A 4 -9.45 18.00 12.72
CA LEU A 4 -7.99 17.96 12.71
C LEU A 4 -7.47 16.75 11.93
N PHE A 5 -8.07 15.57 12.09
CA PHE A 5 -7.73 14.36 11.33
C PHE A 5 -7.85 14.63 9.84
N TRP A 6 -9.01 15.11 9.38
CA TRP A 6 -9.21 15.43 7.96
C TRP A 6 -8.35 16.59 7.49
N GLY A 7 -7.99 17.52 8.38
CA GLY A 7 -7.04 18.59 8.10
C GLY A 7 -5.67 18.03 7.69
N ILE A 8 -5.15 17.03 8.42
CA ILE A 8 -3.88 16.35 8.08
C ILE A 8 -4.01 15.61 6.76
N VAL A 9 -5.07 14.81 6.56
CA VAL A 9 -5.29 14.07 5.31
C VAL A 9 -5.32 15.01 4.11
N LEU A 10 -6.07 16.11 4.19
CA LEU A 10 -6.19 17.07 3.10
C LEU A 10 -4.89 17.85 2.86
N ARG A 11 -4.12 18.15 3.91
CA ARG A 11 -2.79 18.75 3.78
C ARG A 11 -1.89 17.84 2.95
N ASP A 12 -1.76 16.58 3.37
CA ASP A 12 -0.88 15.61 2.72
C ASP A 12 -1.34 15.31 1.28
N LEU A 13 -2.64 15.22 1.05
CA LEU A 13 -3.20 15.05 -0.29
C LEU A 13 -2.84 16.23 -1.20
N ARG A 14 -2.95 17.48 -0.70
CA ARG A 14 -2.54 18.68 -1.45
C ARG A 14 -1.04 18.72 -1.74
N LEU A 15 -0.22 18.28 -0.77
CA LEU A 15 1.23 18.18 -0.96
C LEU A 15 1.56 17.13 -2.02
N ALA A 16 0.94 15.96 -1.97
CA ALA A 16 1.12 14.91 -2.96
C ALA A 16 0.69 15.36 -4.37
N LEU A 17 -0.40 16.12 -4.51
CA LEU A 17 -0.83 16.66 -5.80
C LEU A 17 0.11 17.76 -6.33
N ARG A 18 0.75 18.52 -5.46
CA ARG A 18 1.72 19.57 -5.86
C ARG A 18 3.10 19.01 -6.20
N HIS A 19 3.53 17.98 -5.49
CA HIS A 19 4.81 17.30 -5.65
C HIS A 19 4.62 15.87 -6.16
N GLY A 20 3.77 15.69 -7.15
CA GLY A 20 3.27 14.41 -7.65
C GLY A 20 4.32 13.39 -8.12
N ALA A 21 5.60 13.70 -8.04
CA ALA A 21 6.68 12.82 -8.48
C ALA A 21 6.68 11.47 -7.75
N ASP A 22 6.41 11.45 -6.45
CA ASP A 22 6.44 10.21 -5.66
C ASP A 22 5.23 9.31 -5.98
N THR A 23 4.02 9.90 -6.05
CA THR A 23 2.80 9.18 -6.46
C THR A 23 2.92 8.68 -7.90
N LEU A 24 3.35 9.54 -8.81
CA LEU A 24 3.55 9.17 -10.21
C LEU A 24 4.64 8.11 -10.35
N GLY A 25 5.72 8.21 -9.56
CA GLY A 25 6.80 7.23 -9.50
C GLY A 25 6.30 5.84 -9.13
N ALA A 26 5.46 5.72 -8.11
CA ALA A 26 4.88 4.43 -7.70
C ALA A 26 3.99 3.82 -8.79
N VAL A 27 3.12 4.64 -9.42
CA VAL A 27 2.24 4.17 -10.50
C VAL A 27 3.04 3.78 -11.74
N LEU A 28 4.01 4.59 -12.14
CA LEU A 28 4.89 4.27 -13.28
C LEU A 28 5.72 3.02 -13.00
N PHE A 29 6.25 2.87 -11.80
CA PHE A 29 6.95 1.66 -11.40
C PHE A 29 6.06 0.42 -11.52
N PHE A 30 4.81 0.50 -11.04
CA PHE A 30 3.84 -0.59 -11.17
C PHE A 30 3.58 -0.95 -12.63
N ILE A 31 3.29 0.06 -13.48
CA ILE A 31 3.01 -0.15 -14.90
C ILE A 31 4.23 -0.75 -15.60
N VAL A 32 5.41 -0.16 -15.42
CA VAL A 32 6.65 -0.62 -16.08
C VAL A 32 7.00 -2.04 -15.64
N THR A 33 7.04 -2.31 -14.33
CA THR A 33 7.38 -3.66 -13.85
C THR A 33 6.39 -4.71 -14.32
N ALA A 34 5.09 -4.44 -14.28
CA ALA A 34 4.08 -5.38 -14.77
C ALA A 34 4.17 -5.62 -16.28
N THR A 35 4.53 -4.59 -17.08
CA THR A 35 4.70 -4.71 -18.54
C THR A 35 5.98 -5.45 -18.95
N LEU A 36 6.99 -5.51 -18.09
CA LEU A 36 8.19 -6.30 -18.35
C LEU A 36 7.92 -7.82 -18.38
N PHE A 37 6.91 -8.29 -17.64
CA PHE A 37 6.62 -9.73 -17.60
C PHE A 37 6.18 -10.32 -18.95
N PRO A 38 5.24 -9.75 -19.71
CA PRO A 38 4.93 -10.22 -21.06
C PRO A 38 6.14 -10.21 -22.00
N LEU A 39 7.02 -9.23 -21.85
CA LEU A 39 8.24 -9.14 -22.66
C LEU A 39 9.26 -10.23 -22.28
N ALA A 40 9.37 -10.55 -21.00
CA ALA A 40 10.31 -11.55 -20.49
C ALA A 40 9.83 -13.00 -20.69
N LEU A 41 8.50 -13.25 -20.54
CA LEU A 41 7.91 -14.58 -20.62
C LEU A 41 7.54 -15.00 -22.07
N GLY A 42 7.53 -14.03 -22.99
CA GLY A 42 7.12 -14.25 -24.38
C GLY A 42 5.60 -14.28 -24.58
N PRO A 43 5.13 -14.47 -25.83
CA PRO A 43 3.74 -14.25 -26.22
C PRO A 43 2.84 -15.46 -25.94
N SER A 44 2.93 -16.10 -24.79
CA SER A 44 2.05 -17.21 -24.39
C SER A 44 0.86 -16.71 -23.57
N PRO A 45 -0.36 -16.56 -24.13
CA PRO A 45 -1.51 -16.03 -23.41
C PRO A 45 -1.92 -16.89 -22.20
N ALA A 46 -1.75 -18.22 -22.30
CA ALA A 46 -2.09 -19.15 -21.23
C ALA A 46 -1.16 -18.97 -20.03
N LEU A 47 0.15 -18.81 -20.26
CA LEU A 47 1.14 -18.59 -19.21
C LEU A 47 0.93 -17.24 -18.54
N LEU A 48 0.73 -16.18 -19.34
CA LEU A 48 0.50 -14.83 -18.82
C LEU A 48 -0.75 -14.77 -17.95
N ARG A 49 -1.85 -15.38 -18.37
CA ARG A 49 -3.09 -15.44 -17.59
C ARG A 49 -2.91 -16.17 -16.27
N HIS A 50 -2.18 -17.29 -16.26
CA HIS A 50 -1.92 -18.07 -15.05
C HIS A 50 -1.05 -17.30 -14.06
N MET A 51 -0.07 -16.55 -14.54
CA MET A 51 0.84 -15.78 -13.68
C MET A 51 0.29 -14.38 -13.30
N ALA A 52 -0.73 -13.88 -13.99
CA ALA A 52 -1.26 -12.53 -13.82
C ALA A 52 -1.63 -12.16 -12.38
N PRO A 53 -2.29 -13.03 -11.56
CA PRO A 53 -2.58 -12.73 -10.16
C PRO A 53 -1.32 -12.39 -9.37
N GLY A 54 -0.30 -13.25 -9.43
CA GLY A 54 0.96 -13.06 -8.73
C GLY A 54 1.72 -11.83 -9.22
N ILE A 55 1.81 -11.61 -10.54
CA ILE A 55 2.48 -10.45 -11.14
C ILE A 55 1.86 -9.16 -10.62
N LEU A 56 0.53 -9.02 -10.73
CA LEU A 56 -0.16 -7.81 -10.31
C LEU A 56 0.04 -7.52 -8.82
N TRP A 57 -0.06 -8.55 -7.97
CA TRP A 57 0.10 -8.39 -6.54
C TRP A 57 1.52 -8.05 -6.12
N VAL A 58 2.52 -8.76 -6.66
CA VAL A 58 3.93 -8.48 -6.35
C VAL A 58 4.31 -7.07 -6.82
N CYS A 59 3.95 -6.70 -8.05
CA CYS A 59 4.25 -5.36 -8.57
C CYS A 59 3.53 -4.26 -7.78
N ALA A 60 2.26 -4.46 -7.38
CA ALA A 60 1.52 -3.51 -6.57
C ALA A 60 2.14 -3.34 -5.17
N LEU A 61 2.52 -4.45 -4.53
CA LEU A 61 3.20 -4.44 -3.23
C LEU A 61 4.52 -3.66 -3.29
N LEU A 62 5.36 -3.95 -4.29
CA LEU A 62 6.64 -3.26 -4.45
C LEU A 62 6.44 -1.77 -4.76
N ALA A 63 5.47 -1.43 -5.62
CA ALA A 63 5.15 -0.05 -5.93
C ALA A 63 4.65 0.74 -4.71
N ALA A 64 3.81 0.12 -3.87
CA ALA A 64 3.29 0.76 -2.67
C ALA A 64 4.36 1.04 -1.61
N LEU A 65 5.49 0.33 -1.64
CA LEU A 65 6.60 0.56 -0.71
C LEU A 65 7.42 1.82 -1.04
N LEU A 66 7.46 2.24 -2.32
CA LEU A 66 8.33 3.32 -2.75
C LEU A 66 8.12 4.65 -2.00
N PRO A 67 6.88 5.16 -1.84
CA PRO A 67 6.67 6.44 -1.17
C PRO A 67 6.67 6.35 0.37
N LEU A 68 6.71 5.15 0.95
CA LEU A 68 6.62 4.96 2.41
C LEU A 68 7.81 5.54 3.19
N ASP A 69 8.98 5.57 2.59
CA ASP A 69 10.19 6.09 3.22
C ASP A 69 10.03 7.58 3.58
N ARG A 70 9.27 8.32 2.76
CA ARG A 70 8.99 9.74 2.96
C ARG A 70 7.74 10.01 3.79
N LEU A 71 6.99 8.98 4.20
CA LEU A 71 5.68 9.15 4.87
C LEU A 71 5.78 10.00 6.15
N PHE A 72 6.84 9.82 6.92
CA PHE A 72 7.16 10.59 8.12
C PHE A 72 8.53 11.23 8.04
N GLY A 73 9.38 10.78 7.10
CA GLY A 73 10.75 11.24 6.96
C GLY A 73 10.85 12.72 6.64
N ALA A 74 9.98 13.21 5.77
CA ALA A 74 9.96 14.62 5.38
C ALA A 74 9.71 15.54 6.59
N GLU A 75 8.74 15.21 7.44
CA GLU A 75 8.44 15.99 8.63
C GLU A 75 9.51 15.88 9.71
N LEU A 76 10.24 14.78 9.78
CA LEU A 76 11.38 14.66 10.68
C LEU A 76 12.54 15.55 10.20
N GLU A 77 12.83 15.55 8.89
CA GLU A 77 13.90 16.34 8.29
C GLU A 77 13.68 17.85 8.38
N ASP A 78 12.44 18.31 8.22
CA ASP A 78 12.08 19.74 8.27
C ASP A 78 11.68 20.21 9.68
N GLY A 79 11.64 19.31 10.67
CA GLY A 79 11.28 19.61 12.08
C GLY A 79 9.80 19.86 12.31
N SER A 80 8.93 19.60 11.32
CA SER A 80 7.48 19.78 11.48
C SER A 80 6.78 18.62 12.19
N LEU A 81 7.48 17.51 12.45
CA LEU A 81 6.94 16.36 13.17
C LEU A 81 6.45 16.73 14.56
N ASP A 82 7.25 17.52 15.31
CA ASP A 82 6.90 17.98 16.65
C ASP A 82 5.63 18.84 16.62
N GLN A 83 5.50 19.72 15.62
CA GLN A 83 4.31 20.54 15.46
C GLN A 83 3.05 19.69 15.19
N LEU A 84 3.18 18.62 14.39
CA LEU A 84 2.10 17.66 14.14
C LEU A 84 1.67 16.94 15.42
N LEU A 85 2.61 16.55 16.26
CA LEU A 85 2.33 15.87 17.53
C LEU A 85 1.72 16.83 18.58
N LEU A 86 2.02 18.12 18.48
CA LEU A 86 1.46 19.17 19.36
C LEU A 86 0.06 19.65 18.95
N LEU A 87 -0.51 19.19 17.83
CA LEU A 87 -1.87 19.57 17.37
C LEU A 87 -3.01 19.13 18.31
N GLY A 88 -2.71 18.38 19.39
CA GLY A 88 -3.72 17.88 20.32
C GLY A 88 -4.44 16.61 19.83
N LEU A 89 -3.96 15.97 18.78
CA LEU A 89 -4.39 14.63 18.36
C LEU A 89 -3.50 13.57 18.99
N PRO A 90 -4.05 12.41 19.42
CA PRO A 90 -3.24 11.27 19.77
C PRO A 90 -2.30 10.88 18.60
N PRO A 91 -1.01 10.60 18.86
CA PRO A 91 -0.05 10.23 17.80
C PRO A 91 -0.52 9.07 16.91
N ALA A 92 -1.29 8.14 17.46
CA ALA A 92 -1.91 7.06 16.68
C ALA A 92 -2.91 7.59 15.62
N LEU A 93 -3.66 8.66 15.93
CA LEU A 93 -4.56 9.28 14.97
C LEU A 93 -3.82 10.14 13.94
N VAL A 94 -2.70 10.75 14.33
CA VAL A 94 -1.80 11.43 13.38
C VAL A 94 -1.25 10.41 12.39
N ALA A 95 -0.73 9.27 12.88
CA ALA A 95 -0.25 8.17 12.04
C ALA A 95 -1.35 7.64 11.11
N LEU A 96 -2.56 7.38 11.63
CA LEU A 96 -3.67 6.91 10.82
C LEU A 96 -4.08 7.91 9.74
N ALA A 97 -4.07 9.22 10.03
CA ALA A 97 -4.36 10.25 9.04
C ALA A 97 -3.35 10.22 7.88
N LYS A 98 -2.06 10.08 8.19
CA LYS A 98 -1.00 9.98 7.18
C LYS A 98 -1.06 8.68 6.38
N MET A 99 -1.34 7.55 7.04
CA MET A 99 -1.58 6.26 6.37
C MET A 99 -2.78 6.34 5.42
N THR A 100 -3.85 7.05 5.83
CA THR A 100 -5.03 7.29 4.99
C THR A 100 -4.67 8.15 3.78
N ALA A 101 -3.90 9.22 3.97
CA ALA A 101 -3.42 10.05 2.88
C ALA A 101 -2.54 9.25 1.91
N HIS A 102 -1.62 8.43 2.41
CA HIS A 102 -0.80 7.52 1.61
C HIS A 102 -1.66 6.55 0.79
N TRP A 103 -2.68 5.95 1.41
CA TRP A 103 -3.58 5.06 0.68
C TRP A 103 -4.33 5.78 -0.44
N LEU A 104 -4.81 7.00 -0.21
CA LEU A 104 -5.49 7.80 -1.23
C LEU A 104 -4.55 8.20 -2.38
N THR A 105 -3.30 8.53 -2.08
CA THR A 105 -2.33 9.00 -3.08
C THR A 105 -1.61 7.86 -3.80
N THR A 106 -1.51 6.68 -3.22
CA THR A 106 -0.80 5.53 -3.78
C THR A 106 -1.75 4.38 -4.09
N GLY A 107 -2.53 3.92 -3.12
CA GLY A 107 -3.42 2.77 -3.27
C GLY A 107 -4.48 2.99 -4.34
N VAL A 108 -5.18 4.13 -4.32
CA VAL A 108 -6.23 4.42 -5.30
C VAL A 108 -5.68 4.51 -6.74
N PRO A 109 -4.59 5.22 -7.02
CA PRO A 109 -3.99 5.21 -8.37
C PRO A 109 -3.51 3.83 -8.82
N LEU A 110 -2.95 3.00 -7.92
CA LEU A 110 -2.57 1.62 -8.25
C LEU A 110 -3.79 0.76 -8.61
N LEU A 111 -4.92 0.91 -7.91
CA LEU A 111 -6.18 0.25 -8.26
C LEU A 111 -6.64 0.60 -9.67
N LEU A 112 -6.57 1.88 -10.04
CA LEU A 112 -6.94 2.33 -11.39
C LEU A 112 -5.99 1.77 -12.45
N ALA A 113 -4.68 1.76 -12.18
CA ALA A 113 -3.67 1.22 -13.08
C ALA A 113 -3.75 -0.31 -13.22
N ALA A 114 -4.27 -1.02 -12.22
CA ALA A 114 -4.45 -2.47 -12.27
C ALA A 114 -5.46 -2.91 -13.34
N ILE A 115 -6.45 -2.08 -13.71
CA ILE A 115 -7.47 -2.42 -14.69
C ILE A 115 -6.87 -2.68 -16.08
N PRO A 116 -6.15 -1.73 -16.71
CA PRO A 116 -5.51 -1.98 -18.01
C PRO A 116 -4.43 -3.05 -17.93
N LEU A 117 -3.69 -3.17 -16.83
CA LEU A 117 -2.69 -4.21 -16.66
C LEU A 117 -3.29 -5.62 -16.59
N ALA A 118 -4.43 -5.77 -15.90
CA ALA A 118 -5.16 -7.03 -15.85
C ALA A 118 -5.63 -7.49 -17.24
N THR A 119 -6.15 -6.57 -18.06
CA THR A 119 -6.55 -6.86 -19.44
C THR A 119 -5.36 -7.20 -20.31
N MET A 120 -4.24 -6.49 -20.18
CA MET A 120 -2.98 -6.76 -20.87
C MET A 120 -2.43 -8.16 -20.56
N LEU A 121 -2.54 -8.62 -19.31
CA LEU A 121 -2.11 -9.95 -18.87
C LEU A 121 -3.15 -11.05 -19.21
N GLY A 122 -4.26 -10.70 -19.86
CA GLY A 122 -5.28 -11.64 -20.32
C GLY A 122 -6.23 -12.14 -19.24
N LEU A 123 -6.37 -11.44 -18.13
CA LEU A 123 -7.39 -11.79 -17.13
C LEU A 123 -8.81 -11.57 -17.66
N PRO A 124 -9.75 -12.51 -17.43
CA PRO A 124 -11.13 -12.34 -17.82
C PRO A 124 -11.79 -11.14 -17.16
N ALA A 125 -12.64 -10.43 -17.87
CA ALA A 125 -13.36 -9.28 -17.31
C ALA A 125 -14.22 -9.65 -16.07
N SER A 126 -14.71 -10.89 -16.01
CA SER A 126 -15.46 -11.42 -14.86
C SER A 126 -14.65 -11.48 -13.56
N THR A 127 -13.33 -11.52 -13.61
CA THR A 127 -12.44 -11.56 -12.45
C THR A 127 -12.03 -10.17 -11.95
N LEU A 128 -12.27 -9.11 -12.75
CA LEU A 128 -11.94 -7.72 -12.36
C LEU A 128 -12.53 -7.29 -11.02
N PRO A 129 -13.79 -7.58 -10.66
CA PRO A 129 -14.34 -7.21 -9.35
C PRO A 129 -13.59 -7.86 -8.20
N VAL A 130 -13.15 -9.12 -8.37
CA VAL A 130 -12.37 -9.85 -7.35
C VAL A 130 -10.96 -9.26 -7.23
N LEU A 131 -10.32 -8.96 -8.36
CA LEU A 131 -9.02 -8.28 -8.41
C LEU A 131 -9.09 -6.93 -7.69
N LEU A 132 -10.05 -6.08 -8.04
CA LEU A 132 -10.18 -4.75 -7.45
C LEU A 132 -10.55 -4.80 -5.97
N GLY A 133 -11.44 -5.71 -5.57
CA GLY A 133 -11.78 -5.94 -4.17
C GLY A 133 -10.60 -6.43 -3.35
N GLY A 134 -9.85 -7.39 -3.86
CA GLY A 134 -8.62 -7.88 -3.24
C GLY A 134 -7.55 -6.79 -3.14
N LEU A 135 -7.25 -6.08 -4.22
CA LEU A 135 -6.28 -4.99 -4.23
C LEU A 135 -6.72 -3.81 -3.34
N PHE A 136 -8.03 -3.52 -3.25
CA PHE A 136 -8.54 -2.51 -2.33
C PHE A 136 -8.22 -2.88 -0.88
N LEU A 137 -8.61 -4.07 -0.43
CA LEU A 137 -8.31 -4.54 0.92
C LEU A 137 -6.79 -4.62 1.17
N GLY A 138 -6.05 -5.19 0.22
CA GLY A 138 -4.61 -5.34 0.34
C GLY A 138 -3.87 -4.01 0.35
N SER A 139 -4.25 -3.04 -0.46
CA SER A 139 -3.61 -1.72 -0.46
C SER A 139 -3.86 -0.96 0.85
N VAL A 140 -5.02 -1.14 1.49
CA VAL A 140 -5.28 -0.64 2.85
C VAL A 140 -4.32 -1.27 3.84
N VAL A 141 -4.20 -2.60 3.84
CA VAL A 141 -3.24 -3.32 4.70
C VAL A 141 -1.81 -2.84 4.46
N LEU A 142 -1.41 -2.69 3.20
CA LEU A 142 -0.06 -2.21 2.83
C LEU A 142 0.21 -0.80 3.35
N SER A 143 -0.76 0.09 3.28
CA SER A 143 -0.63 1.45 3.83
C SER A 143 -0.54 1.46 5.35
N LEU A 144 -1.28 0.57 6.03
CA LEU A 144 -1.25 0.43 7.49
C LEU A 144 0.07 -0.17 7.97
N ILE A 145 0.46 -1.33 7.43
CA ILE A 145 1.71 -2.02 7.81
C ILE A 145 2.92 -1.20 7.38
N GLY A 146 2.88 -0.63 6.18
CA GLY A 146 3.95 0.23 5.66
C GLY A 146 4.15 1.48 6.51
N GLY A 147 3.06 2.14 6.89
CA GLY A 147 3.13 3.30 7.77
C GLY A 147 3.61 2.95 9.18
N MET A 148 3.21 1.79 9.72
CA MET A 148 3.79 1.28 10.96
C MET A 148 5.31 1.05 10.80
N GLY A 149 5.72 0.36 9.74
CA GLY A 149 7.14 0.13 9.46
C GLY A 149 7.92 1.43 9.33
N ALA A 150 7.40 2.40 8.57
CA ALA A 150 8.02 3.71 8.38
C ALA A 150 8.23 4.46 9.70
N SER A 151 7.27 4.39 10.62
CA SER A 151 7.41 5.03 11.95
C SER A 151 8.43 4.34 12.86
N ILE A 152 8.56 3.01 12.77
CA ILE A 152 9.52 2.23 13.58
C ILE A 152 10.97 2.49 13.12
N VAL A 153 11.18 2.64 11.81
CA VAL A 153 12.52 2.90 11.27
C VAL A 153 12.87 4.39 11.17
N LEU A 154 11.95 5.27 11.62
CA LEU A 154 12.11 6.71 11.56
C LEU A 154 13.35 7.15 12.36
N GLY A 155 14.20 7.95 11.74
CA GLY A 155 15.49 8.36 12.34
C GLY A 155 16.62 7.32 12.28
N ALA A 156 16.35 6.10 11.80
CA ALA A 156 17.39 5.10 11.63
C ALA A 156 18.34 5.46 10.48
N ARG A 157 19.67 5.32 10.69
CA ARG A 157 20.70 5.62 9.67
C ARG A 157 20.53 4.86 8.34
N ARG A 158 19.77 3.76 8.30
CA ARG A 158 19.51 2.90 7.14
C ARG A 158 18.03 2.60 6.99
N GLY A 159 17.16 3.55 7.28
CA GLY A 159 15.70 3.41 7.23
C GLY A 159 15.19 2.81 5.91
N GLY A 160 15.70 3.31 4.78
CA GLY A 160 15.29 2.84 3.44
C GLY A 160 15.57 1.35 3.17
N VAL A 161 16.55 0.72 3.84
CA VAL A 161 16.78 -0.73 3.74
C VAL A 161 15.97 -1.49 4.78
N LEU A 162 15.83 -0.94 5.97
CA LEU A 162 15.11 -1.60 7.07
C LEU A 162 13.60 -1.63 6.83
N LEU A 163 13.05 -0.61 6.18
CA LEU A 163 11.62 -0.51 5.91
C LEU A 163 11.08 -1.69 5.09
N PRO A 164 11.63 -2.02 3.91
CA PRO A 164 11.20 -3.21 3.16
C PRO A 164 11.42 -4.52 3.94
N LEU A 165 12.54 -4.66 4.65
CA LEU A 165 12.83 -5.86 5.44
C LEU A 165 11.82 -6.10 6.55
N LEU A 166 11.27 -5.04 7.13
CA LEU A 166 10.25 -5.12 8.16
C LEU A 166 8.85 -5.32 7.56
N THR A 167 8.53 -4.59 6.48
CA THR A 167 7.17 -4.54 5.93
C THR A 167 6.84 -5.72 5.03
N LEU A 168 7.79 -6.23 4.22
CA LEU A 168 7.53 -7.32 3.28
C LEU A 168 7.06 -8.61 3.97
N PRO A 169 7.71 -9.13 5.03
CA PRO A 169 7.23 -10.31 5.72
C PRO A 169 5.82 -10.13 6.31
N LEU A 170 5.54 -8.96 6.87
CA LEU A 170 4.24 -8.64 7.46
C LEU A 170 3.15 -8.48 6.40
N ALA A 171 3.49 -8.02 5.21
CA ALA A 171 2.56 -7.86 4.09
C ALA A 171 2.34 -9.16 3.29
N THR A 172 3.18 -10.19 3.49
CA THR A 172 3.10 -11.46 2.76
C THR A 172 1.73 -12.12 2.83
N PRO A 173 1.01 -12.16 3.97
CA PRO A 173 -0.34 -12.74 4.01
C PRO A 173 -1.32 -12.00 3.07
N ALA A 174 -1.22 -10.67 2.95
CA ALA A 174 -2.07 -9.91 2.02
C ALA A 174 -1.82 -10.29 0.56
N LEU A 175 -0.55 -10.51 0.20
CA LEU A 175 -0.17 -11.00 -1.13
C LEU A 175 -0.73 -12.40 -1.39
N ILE A 176 -0.57 -13.33 -0.44
CA ILE A 176 -1.01 -14.72 -0.60
C ILE A 176 -2.52 -14.78 -0.81
N PHE A 177 -3.30 -14.22 0.11
CA PHE A 177 -4.76 -14.27 0.03
C PHE A 177 -5.30 -13.47 -1.17
N GLY A 178 -4.69 -12.33 -1.45
CA GLY A 178 -5.11 -11.51 -2.58
C GLY A 178 -4.85 -12.17 -3.94
N ALA A 179 -3.69 -12.79 -4.14
CA ALA A 179 -3.39 -13.53 -5.36
C ALA A 179 -4.24 -14.80 -5.46
N ALA A 180 -4.43 -15.54 -4.35
CA ALA A 180 -5.25 -16.75 -4.29
C ALA A 180 -6.73 -16.46 -4.65
N ALA A 181 -7.29 -15.34 -4.17
CA ALA A 181 -8.66 -14.94 -4.51
C ALA A 181 -8.86 -14.77 -6.03
N ILE A 182 -7.88 -14.18 -6.73
CA ILE A 182 -7.96 -13.96 -8.18
C ILE A 182 -7.77 -15.30 -8.90
N ASP A 183 -6.82 -16.12 -8.48
CA ASP A 183 -6.58 -17.45 -9.06
C ASP A 183 -7.83 -18.34 -8.92
N ALA A 184 -8.44 -18.38 -7.73
CA ALA A 184 -9.71 -19.07 -7.50
C ALA A 184 -10.82 -18.54 -8.43
N ALA A 185 -10.95 -17.23 -8.59
CA ALA A 185 -11.95 -16.64 -9.48
C ALA A 185 -11.70 -16.98 -10.96
N THR A 186 -10.44 -17.09 -11.39
CA THR A 186 -10.09 -17.45 -12.77
C THR A 186 -10.34 -18.92 -13.08
N THR A 187 -10.23 -19.78 -12.09
CA THR A 187 -10.44 -21.24 -12.20
C THR A 187 -11.86 -21.68 -11.83
N GLY A 188 -12.75 -20.73 -11.47
CA GLY A 188 -14.14 -21.03 -11.09
C GLY A 188 -14.29 -21.62 -9.68
N LEU A 189 -13.27 -21.52 -8.84
CA LEU A 189 -13.29 -21.92 -7.45
C LEU A 189 -13.84 -20.79 -6.55
N PRO A 190 -14.28 -21.11 -5.32
CA PRO A 190 -14.78 -20.11 -4.38
C PRO A 190 -13.64 -19.19 -3.90
N PHE A 191 -13.71 -17.91 -4.25
CA PHE A 191 -12.73 -16.87 -3.89
C PHE A 191 -13.09 -16.10 -2.60
N LYS A 192 -14.34 -16.25 -2.12
CA LYS A 192 -14.82 -15.54 -0.93
C LYS A 192 -13.97 -15.76 0.32
N PRO A 193 -13.56 -17.01 0.66
CA PRO A 193 -12.74 -17.24 1.86
C PRO A 193 -11.44 -16.44 1.89
N ASP A 194 -10.78 -16.30 0.74
CA ASP A 194 -9.53 -15.54 0.64
C ASP A 194 -9.77 -14.03 0.87
N LEU A 195 -10.85 -13.48 0.31
CA LEU A 195 -11.24 -12.09 0.57
C LEU A 195 -11.69 -11.86 2.01
N GLU A 196 -12.33 -12.83 2.65
CA GLU A 196 -12.72 -12.77 4.06
C GLU A 196 -11.48 -12.77 4.97
N LEU A 197 -10.48 -13.61 4.68
CA LEU A 197 -9.20 -13.61 5.39
C LEU A 197 -8.45 -12.29 5.21
N LEU A 198 -8.46 -11.74 4.01
CA LEU A 198 -7.88 -10.44 3.73
C LEU A 198 -8.63 -9.32 4.47
N GLY A 199 -9.96 -9.39 4.53
CA GLY A 199 -10.80 -8.49 5.32
C GLY A 199 -10.54 -8.59 6.83
N ALA A 200 -10.37 -9.80 7.36
CA ALA A 200 -9.99 -10.02 8.75
C ALA A 200 -8.60 -9.42 9.05
N PHE A 201 -7.67 -9.51 8.09
CA PHE A 201 -6.35 -8.90 8.22
C PHE A 201 -6.43 -7.37 8.26
N VAL A 202 -7.26 -6.75 7.42
CA VAL A 202 -7.57 -5.30 7.52
C VAL A 202 -8.14 -4.95 8.89
N ALA A 203 -9.12 -5.73 9.37
CA ALA A 203 -9.76 -5.48 10.67
C ALA A 203 -8.78 -5.56 11.85
N ALA A 204 -7.77 -6.44 11.77
CA ALA A 204 -6.71 -6.53 12.76
C ALA A 204 -5.68 -5.39 12.60
N ALA A 205 -5.26 -5.08 11.38
CA ALA A 205 -4.25 -4.04 11.10
C ALA A 205 -4.75 -2.64 11.47
N LEU A 206 -6.04 -2.37 11.25
CA LEU A 206 -6.63 -1.04 11.46
C LEU A 206 -6.44 -0.48 12.89
N PRO A 207 -6.65 -1.22 13.98
CA PRO A 207 -6.31 -0.73 15.33
C PRO A 207 -4.83 -0.87 15.67
N LEU A 208 -4.17 -1.97 15.27
CA LEU A 208 -2.82 -2.29 15.73
C LEU A 208 -1.75 -1.42 15.09
N CYS A 209 -1.80 -1.22 13.77
CA CYS A 209 -0.76 -0.49 13.07
C CYS A 209 -0.69 0.99 13.47
N PRO A 210 -1.80 1.74 13.58
CA PRO A 210 -1.74 3.14 14.03
C PRO A 210 -1.28 3.30 15.48
N LEU A 211 -1.63 2.35 16.36
CA LEU A 211 -1.16 2.37 17.76
C LEU A 211 0.35 2.17 17.83
N ALA A 212 0.87 1.17 17.13
CA ALA A 212 2.31 0.92 17.05
C ALA A 212 3.04 2.09 16.38
N ALA A 213 2.48 2.64 15.28
CA ALA A 213 3.05 3.80 14.61
C ALA A 213 3.07 5.04 15.51
N GLY A 214 2.01 5.28 16.28
CA GLY A 214 1.97 6.39 17.24
C GLY A 214 3.03 6.27 18.33
N ALA A 215 3.37 5.06 18.77
CA ALA A 215 4.47 4.81 19.68
C ALA A 215 5.83 5.11 19.02
N GLY A 216 6.02 4.67 17.75
CA GLY A 216 7.23 4.98 16.98
C GLY A 216 7.44 6.47 16.77
N LEU A 217 6.38 7.22 16.43
CA LEU A 217 6.45 8.69 16.25
C LEU A 217 6.86 9.42 17.56
N ARG A 218 6.36 8.98 18.72
CA ARG A 218 6.80 9.54 20.00
C ARG A 218 8.26 9.30 20.27
N ALA A 219 8.72 8.07 20.05
CA ALA A 219 10.13 7.71 20.26
C ALA A 219 11.09 8.45 19.31
N ALA A 220 10.62 8.87 18.13
CA ALA A 220 11.42 9.64 17.18
C ALA A 220 11.48 11.14 17.50
N ALA A 221 10.53 11.66 18.32
CA ALA A 221 10.46 13.06 18.76
C ALA A 221 11.17 13.31 20.09
N GLU A 222 11.62 12.26 20.80
CA GLU A 222 12.43 12.33 22.03
C GLU A 222 13.93 12.38 21.71
#